data_3dac1ee22057482674da191f22165f7a
#
_entry.id   3dac1ee22057482674da191f22165f7a
#
_cell.length_a   1.000
_cell.length_b   1.000
_cell.length_c   1.000
_cell.angle_alpha   90.00
_cell.angle_beta   90.00
_cell.angle_gamma   90.00
#
_symmetry.space_group_name_H-M   'P 1'
#
loop_
_entity.id
_entity.type
_entity.pdbx_description
1 polymer ?
#
loop_
_entity_poly.entity_id
_entity_poly.type
_entity_poly.pdbx_seq_one_letter_code
_entity_poly.pdbx_strand_id
1 'polypeptide(L)'
;MNPGRTSARNASLFLLLALLSFAAWSDSAATAAGEAIFRQGVLPTGEPLQGMRGSEAGLEGAAAACFNCHRRSGLGASEGRIVIPPITGKYLYRPDRSKPEDLDFRYVQGYRLNREPYPDDASVARAIREGIGKDGRELNYLMPRFDLDDASMASLLAYLRGLSKEVAPGVTADTLHFATIITPDADPVKRQAMLAVLERFFADKNDFIRGGAKPIQSSREIVYRVTRRWQLHVWDLAGAPETWGAQLKKRLAEEPVFAVISGLGGRTWEPVHRFCQDEAVPCLFPNVDLPVVEETDFYPMYFSKGVWLEVELIAARLDEQKRQAGLRRVVQVFREDDIGEAAATALNRWAEDAGLQTVRRVVRGPGGSPLAAAVGDLHAGDALVLWLHKADVALLPAKAPDNAVVYLSGLMGGLESTPLPAAWRPVTHMAHPVDLPEQRRFRMNFPLGWLKVKQLPVTAERVQADTYLVCGILSEALGDMLDSFLRDYLEERLEDMLSRRVITGYYPRLGLGRGQRFASKGSYMVRFADPTGTRLLAEGDWTIP
;
A
#
# COMPACT_ATOMS: atom_id res chain seq x y z
N MET A 1 42.33 61.27 -6.92
CA MET A 1 41.81 59.97 -6.42
C MET A 1 40.32 59.93 -6.68
N ASN A 2 39.87 59.04 -7.50
CA ASN A 2 38.53 59.02 -8.08
C ASN A 2 37.72 57.87 -7.45
N PRO A 3 36.65 58.13 -6.65
CA PRO A 3 35.84 57.11 -6.04
C PRO A 3 34.52 56.95 -6.83
N GLY A 4 34.58 56.33 -8.00
CA GLY A 4 33.38 56.24 -8.85
C GLY A 4 33.17 54.92 -9.59
N ARG A 5 34.00 53.86 -9.36
CA ARG A 5 33.96 52.63 -10.18
C ARG A 5 33.47 51.34 -9.49
N THR A 6 33.22 51.37 -8.20
CA THR A 6 32.82 50.15 -7.43
C THR A 6 31.30 50.01 -7.28
N SER A 7 30.51 51.05 -7.41
CA SER A 7 29.04 51.05 -7.24
C SER A 7 28.27 50.41 -8.40
N ALA A 8 28.76 50.57 -9.64
CA ALA A 8 28.06 50.04 -10.82
C ALA A 8 28.18 48.50 -10.99
N ARG A 9 29.26 47.89 -10.52
CA ARG A 9 29.45 46.44 -10.61
C ARG A 9 28.56 45.66 -9.65
N ASN A 10 28.30 46.19 -8.47
CA ASN A 10 27.47 45.52 -7.46
C ASN A 10 25.97 45.64 -7.83
N ALA A 11 25.52 46.77 -8.42
CA ALA A 11 24.14 46.91 -8.88
C ALA A 11 23.79 45.96 -10.03
N SER A 12 24.72 45.71 -10.98
CA SER A 12 24.51 44.77 -12.06
C SER A 12 24.46 43.29 -11.60
N LEU A 13 25.25 42.94 -10.57
CA LEU A 13 25.22 41.61 -10.00
C LEU A 13 23.93 41.32 -9.22
N PHE A 14 23.43 42.30 -8.48
CA PHE A 14 22.12 42.19 -7.78
C PHE A 14 20.95 42.10 -8.75
N LEU A 15 20.99 42.84 -9.87
CA LEU A 15 19.94 42.77 -10.90
C LEU A 15 19.94 41.42 -11.62
N LEU A 16 21.13 40.84 -11.91
CA LEU A 16 21.25 39.50 -12.52
C LEU A 16 20.75 38.39 -11.56
N LEU A 17 21.08 38.48 -10.26
CA LEU A 17 20.60 37.53 -9.26
C LEU A 17 19.09 37.63 -9.04
N ALA A 18 18.52 38.85 -9.07
CA ALA A 18 17.07 39.08 -8.98
C ALA A 18 16.33 38.53 -10.20
N LEU A 19 16.87 38.72 -11.41
CA LEU A 19 16.31 38.18 -12.65
C LEU A 19 16.37 36.63 -12.71
N LEU A 20 17.46 36.04 -12.22
CA LEU A 20 17.58 34.59 -12.11
C LEU A 20 16.63 33.98 -11.07
N SER A 21 16.40 34.69 -9.96
CA SER A 21 15.43 34.27 -8.94
C SER A 21 14.00 34.38 -9.44
N PHE A 22 13.68 35.40 -10.24
CA PHE A 22 12.35 35.58 -10.83
C PHE A 22 12.06 34.53 -11.92
N ALA A 23 13.04 34.20 -12.75
CA ALA A 23 12.91 33.15 -13.76
C ALA A 23 12.74 31.76 -13.14
N ALA A 24 13.48 31.44 -12.08
CA ALA A 24 13.35 30.19 -11.36
C ALA A 24 12.00 30.07 -10.62
N TRP A 25 11.45 31.17 -10.15
CA TRP A 25 10.16 31.19 -9.48
C TRP A 25 8.99 31.04 -10.46
N SER A 26 9.11 31.64 -11.65
CA SER A 26 8.12 31.49 -12.72
C SER A 26 8.08 30.06 -13.28
N ASP A 27 9.23 29.41 -13.41
CA ASP A 27 9.32 28.02 -13.87
C ASP A 27 8.72 27.01 -12.84
N SER A 28 8.97 27.26 -11.57
CA SER A 28 8.40 26.46 -10.47
C SER A 28 6.87 26.61 -10.41
N ALA A 29 6.33 27.83 -10.54
CA ALA A 29 4.90 28.10 -10.54
C ALA A 29 4.20 27.47 -11.77
N ALA A 30 4.81 27.57 -12.94
CA ALA A 30 4.29 26.95 -14.16
C ALA A 30 4.27 25.43 -14.05
N THR A 31 5.32 24.83 -13.48
CA THR A 31 5.38 23.37 -13.26
C THR A 31 4.31 22.91 -12.26
N ALA A 32 4.10 23.65 -11.15
CA ALA A 32 3.05 23.33 -10.18
C ALA A 32 1.63 23.44 -10.79
N ALA A 33 1.40 24.45 -11.63
CA ALA A 33 0.14 24.57 -12.38
C ALA A 33 -0.07 23.41 -13.36
N GLY A 34 0.98 23.00 -14.07
CA GLY A 34 0.96 21.83 -14.94
C GLY A 34 0.69 20.52 -14.17
N GLU A 35 1.22 20.38 -12.96
CA GLU A 35 0.92 19.26 -12.08
C GLU A 35 -0.55 19.23 -11.66
N ALA A 36 -1.14 20.38 -11.32
CA ALA A 36 -2.55 20.47 -10.97
C ALA A 36 -3.46 20.06 -12.14
N ILE A 37 -3.14 20.48 -13.36
CA ILE A 37 -3.84 20.04 -14.58
C ILE A 37 -3.71 18.53 -14.74
N PHE A 38 -2.50 18.00 -14.64
CA PHE A 38 -2.22 16.58 -14.87
C PHE A 38 -2.86 15.68 -13.80
N ARG A 39 -2.71 16.02 -12.51
CA ARG A 39 -3.14 15.17 -11.37
C ARG A 39 -4.55 15.44 -10.89
N GLN A 40 -5.03 16.66 -10.97
CA GLN A 40 -6.30 17.08 -10.36
C GLN A 40 -7.34 17.50 -11.39
N GLY A 41 -6.92 17.77 -12.63
CA GLY A 41 -7.81 18.35 -13.65
C GLY A 41 -8.25 19.78 -13.30
N VAL A 42 -7.36 20.57 -12.69
CA VAL A 42 -7.63 21.95 -12.29
C VAL A 42 -6.72 22.89 -13.07
N LEU A 43 -7.32 23.88 -13.73
CA LEU A 43 -6.60 24.92 -14.48
C LEU A 43 -5.93 25.92 -13.55
N PRO A 44 -4.93 26.70 -14.00
CA PRO A 44 -4.32 27.77 -13.21
C PRO A 44 -5.31 28.85 -12.74
N THR A 45 -6.43 28.99 -13.43
CA THR A 45 -7.56 29.87 -13.06
C THR A 45 -8.37 29.34 -11.87
N GLY A 46 -8.18 28.08 -11.47
CA GLY A 46 -9.02 27.37 -10.51
C GLY A 46 -10.24 26.69 -11.13
N GLU A 47 -10.47 26.87 -12.43
CA GLU A 47 -11.57 26.23 -13.15
C GLU A 47 -11.25 24.75 -13.44
N PRO A 48 -12.29 23.90 -13.57
CA PRO A 48 -12.08 22.49 -13.91
C PRO A 48 -11.62 22.34 -15.36
N LEU A 49 -10.67 21.42 -15.60
CA LEU A 49 -10.25 21.00 -16.93
C LEU A 49 -11.43 20.37 -17.68
N GLN A 50 -11.64 20.82 -18.92
CA GLN A 50 -12.68 20.28 -19.81
C GLN A 50 -12.06 19.37 -20.87
N GLY A 51 -12.65 18.20 -21.08
CA GLY A 51 -12.23 17.24 -22.09
C GLY A 51 -13.41 16.53 -22.75
N MET A 52 -13.29 16.24 -24.05
CA MET A 52 -14.34 15.55 -24.83
C MET A 52 -13.81 14.21 -25.35
N ARG A 53 -14.59 13.14 -25.16
CA ARG A 53 -14.35 11.83 -25.79
C ARG A 53 -15.33 11.63 -26.96
N GLY A 54 -14.81 11.69 -28.18
CA GLY A 54 -15.69 11.61 -29.35
C GLY A 54 -16.80 12.68 -29.33
N SER A 55 -18.02 12.29 -29.70
CA SER A 55 -19.17 13.19 -29.70
C SER A 55 -20.07 13.09 -28.46
N GLU A 56 -19.78 12.20 -27.48
CA GLU A 56 -20.82 11.75 -26.53
C GLU A 56 -20.55 12.06 -25.06
N ALA A 57 -19.29 12.23 -24.61
CA ALA A 57 -19.04 12.37 -23.18
C ALA A 57 -18.05 13.50 -22.87
N GLY A 58 -18.56 14.58 -22.28
CA GLY A 58 -17.76 15.57 -21.60
C GLY A 58 -17.16 15.00 -20.32
N LEU A 59 -15.88 15.27 -20.10
CA LEU A 59 -15.16 15.00 -18.85
C LEU A 59 -14.81 16.34 -18.23
N GLU A 60 -14.91 16.44 -16.91
CA GLU A 60 -14.67 17.68 -16.19
C GLU A 60 -13.86 17.44 -14.92
N GLY A 61 -12.95 18.36 -14.62
CA GLY A 61 -12.19 18.38 -13.39
C GLY A 61 -11.41 17.08 -13.15
N ALA A 62 -11.55 16.49 -11.98
CA ALA A 62 -10.86 15.27 -11.60
C ALA A 62 -11.09 14.09 -12.58
N ALA A 63 -12.27 14.02 -13.20
CA ALA A 63 -12.56 12.99 -14.21
C ALA A 63 -11.78 13.20 -15.52
N ALA A 64 -11.42 14.46 -15.82
CA ALA A 64 -10.62 14.84 -16.99
C ALA A 64 -9.10 14.76 -16.74
N ALA A 65 -8.66 14.54 -15.50
CA ALA A 65 -7.24 14.54 -15.15
C ALA A 65 -6.45 13.48 -15.95
N CYS A 66 -5.31 13.87 -16.49
CA CYS A 66 -4.49 13.04 -17.38
C CYS A 66 -3.99 11.76 -16.70
N PHE A 67 -3.70 11.84 -15.38
CA PHE A 67 -3.19 10.71 -14.61
C PHE A 67 -4.18 9.53 -14.53
N ASN A 68 -5.47 9.76 -14.72
CA ASN A 68 -6.46 8.69 -14.71
C ASN A 68 -6.15 7.59 -15.74
N CYS A 69 -5.57 7.98 -16.87
CA CYS A 69 -5.15 7.06 -17.92
C CYS A 69 -3.62 6.86 -17.92
N HIS A 70 -2.86 7.96 -17.89
CA HIS A 70 -1.40 7.92 -18.04
C HIS A 70 -0.66 7.61 -16.74
N ARG A 71 -1.38 7.45 -15.63
CA ARG A 71 -0.86 7.17 -14.29
C ARG A 71 -0.07 8.35 -13.70
N ARG A 72 0.24 8.29 -12.40
CA ARG A 72 1.00 9.35 -11.71
C ARG A 72 2.41 9.49 -12.25
N SER A 73 3.05 8.36 -12.55
CA SER A 73 4.39 8.32 -13.13
C SER A 73 4.46 8.86 -14.57
N GLY A 74 3.33 8.95 -15.27
CA GLY A 74 3.29 9.26 -16.69
C GLY A 74 3.84 8.15 -17.59
N LEU A 75 4.12 6.96 -17.04
CA LEU A 75 4.64 5.81 -17.80
C LEU A 75 3.56 4.98 -18.47
N GLY A 76 2.29 5.36 -18.29
CA GLY A 76 1.16 4.73 -18.95
C GLY A 76 0.71 3.43 -18.29
N ALA A 77 -0.16 2.70 -18.97
CA ALA A 77 -0.75 1.46 -18.48
C ALA A 77 -1.24 0.57 -19.63
N SER A 78 -1.63 -0.67 -19.29
CA SER A 78 -2.37 -1.54 -20.20
C SER A 78 -3.72 -1.88 -19.58
N GLU A 79 -4.81 -1.65 -20.30
CA GLU A 79 -6.17 -2.02 -19.91
C GLU A 79 -6.76 -2.98 -20.94
N GLY A 80 -6.76 -4.26 -20.63
CA GLY A 80 -7.13 -5.29 -21.58
C GLY A 80 -6.23 -5.28 -22.81
N ARG A 81 -6.79 -4.94 -23.98
CA ARG A 81 -6.04 -4.82 -25.24
C ARG A 81 -5.59 -3.39 -25.57
N ILE A 82 -5.93 -2.43 -24.72
CA ILE A 82 -5.62 -1.03 -24.93
C ILE A 82 -4.33 -0.70 -24.20
N VAL A 83 -3.37 -0.17 -24.92
CA VAL A 83 -2.11 0.34 -24.36
C VAL A 83 -2.20 1.85 -24.29
N ILE A 84 -2.05 2.37 -23.08
CA ILE A 84 -1.94 3.80 -22.81
C ILE A 84 -0.45 4.12 -22.80
N PRO A 85 0.05 4.92 -23.74
CA PRO A 85 1.48 5.13 -23.89
C PRO A 85 2.06 6.00 -22.79
N PRO A 86 3.38 5.90 -22.53
CA PRO A 86 4.10 6.85 -21.69
C PRO A 86 4.12 8.24 -22.32
N ILE A 87 4.00 9.27 -21.46
CA ILE A 87 3.96 10.68 -21.85
C ILE A 87 4.95 11.56 -21.07
N THR A 88 5.97 10.96 -20.47
CA THR A 88 7.06 11.74 -19.86
C THR A 88 7.94 12.39 -20.94
N GLY A 89 8.69 13.42 -20.59
CA GLY A 89 9.58 14.11 -21.53
C GLY A 89 10.55 13.18 -22.26
N LYS A 90 11.06 12.15 -21.56
CA LYS A 90 11.91 11.10 -22.13
C LYS A 90 11.25 10.39 -23.33
N TYR A 91 9.96 10.12 -23.24
CA TYR A 91 9.23 9.39 -24.29
C TYR A 91 8.60 10.29 -25.34
N LEU A 92 8.18 11.50 -24.96
CA LEU A 92 7.58 12.44 -25.89
C LEU A 92 8.60 13.03 -26.86
N TYR A 93 9.76 13.47 -26.36
CA TYR A 93 10.70 14.28 -27.15
C TYR A 93 11.97 13.54 -27.54
N ARG A 94 12.41 12.53 -26.81
CA ARG A 94 13.68 11.82 -27.04
C ARG A 94 14.79 12.77 -27.50
N PRO A 95 15.26 13.70 -26.66
CA PRO A 95 16.16 14.78 -27.05
C PRO A 95 17.48 14.27 -27.65
N ASP A 96 17.96 13.13 -27.19
CA ASP A 96 19.03 12.37 -27.84
C ASP A 96 18.36 11.21 -28.54
N ARG A 97 18.81 10.78 -29.69
CA ARG A 97 18.41 9.51 -30.33
C ARG A 97 18.80 8.36 -29.38
N SER A 98 18.15 8.37 -28.21
CA SER A 98 18.33 7.35 -27.21
C SER A 98 18.09 6.03 -27.89
N LYS A 99 19.07 5.17 -27.80
CA LYS A 99 19.01 3.84 -28.38
C LYS A 99 17.74 3.17 -27.89
N PRO A 100 17.11 2.30 -28.68
CA PRO A 100 15.96 1.52 -28.23
C PRO A 100 16.18 0.85 -26.86
N GLU A 101 17.42 0.57 -26.50
CA GLU A 101 17.88 -0.01 -25.24
C GLU A 101 17.59 0.88 -24.00
N ASP A 102 17.39 2.18 -24.18
CA ASP A 102 17.04 3.11 -23.09
C ASP A 102 15.54 3.14 -22.76
N LEU A 103 14.73 2.39 -23.49
CA LEU A 103 13.29 2.29 -23.27
C LEU A 103 12.96 1.01 -22.49
N ASP A 104 12.06 1.11 -21.54
CA ASP A 104 11.54 -0.04 -20.81
C ASP A 104 10.56 -0.84 -21.66
N PHE A 105 11.05 -1.88 -22.32
CA PHE A 105 10.28 -2.69 -23.25
C PHE A 105 9.31 -3.68 -22.62
N ARG A 106 9.57 -4.13 -21.40
CA ARG A 106 8.73 -5.14 -20.76
C ARG A 106 7.37 -4.58 -20.40
N TYR A 107 7.37 -3.32 -20.01
CA TYR A 107 6.17 -2.64 -19.57
C TYR A 107 5.32 -2.15 -20.73
N VAL A 108 5.97 -1.77 -21.81
CA VAL A 108 5.33 -1.16 -22.98
C VAL A 108 5.04 -2.21 -24.05
N GLN A 109 4.53 -3.39 -23.66
CA GLN A 109 4.01 -4.37 -24.62
C GLN A 109 2.96 -3.69 -25.52
N GLY A 110 3.29 -3.50 -26.79
CA GLY A 110 2.45 -2.78 -27.73
C GLY A 110 2.85 -1.33 -28.00
N TYR A 111 3.74 -0.72 -27.20
CA TYR A 111 4.38 0.54 -27.59
C TYR A 111 5.34 0.25 -28.72
N ARG A 112 5.00 0.70 -29.92
CA ARG A 112 5.85 0.50 -31.08
C ARG A 112 7.10 1.36 -30.93
N LEU A 113 8.24 0.72 -30.74
CA LEU A 113 9.56 1.32 -30.62
C LEU A 113 9.95 2.25 -31.78
N ASN A 114 9.36 2.00 -32.93
CA ASN A 114 9.51 2.81 -34.15
C ASN A 114 8.71 4.12 -34.09
N ARG A 115 8.07 4.42 -32.94
CA ARG A 115 7.38 5.68 -32.80
C ARG A 115 8.42 6.78 -32.66
N GLU A 116 8.58 7.59 -33.67
CA GLU A 116 9.46 8.74 -33.60
C GLU A 116 8.98 9.76 -32.57
N PRO A 117 9.85 10.54 -31.93
CA PRO A 117 9.48 11.56 -30.96
C PRO A 117 8.64 12.68 -31.59
N TYR A 118 7.93 13.40 -30.77
CA TYR A 118 7.34 14.67 -31.20
C TYR A 118 8.46 15.68 -31.43
N PRO A 119 8.43 16.44 -32.55
CA PRO A 119 9.52 17.35 -32.87
C PRO A 119 9.56 18.57 -31.94
N ASP A 120 8.40 19.01 -31.43
CA ASP A 120 8.24 20.24 -30.65
C ASP A 120 6.99 20.23 -29.79
N ASP A 121 6.85 21.26 -28.97
CA ASP A 121 5.68 21.49 -28.09
C ASP A 121 4.40 21.70 -28.86
N ALA A 122 4.46 22.36 -30.00
CA ALA A 122 3.28 22.64 -30.83
C ALA A 122 2.62 21.35 -31.32
N SER A 123 3.43 20.34 -31.67
CA SER A 123 2.94 19.05 -32.12
C SER A 123 2.34 18.22 -30.96
N VAL A 124 2.89 18.33 -29.74
CA VAL A 124 2.29 17.71 -28.54
C VAL A 124 0.99 18.43 -28.17
N ALA A 125 0.96 19.77 -28.19
CA ALA A 125 -0.24 20.56 -27.94
C ALA A 125 -1.37 20.21 -28.91
N ARG A 126 -1.06 20.05 -30.20
CA ARG A 126 -2.03 19.58 -31.20
C ARG A 126 -2.58 18.19 -30.88
N ALA A 127 -1.72 17.29 -30.42
CA ALA A 127 -2.15 15.95 -30.02
C ALA A 127 -3.13 16.00 -28.83
N ILE A 128 -2.91 16.90 -27.88
CA ILE A 128 -3.76 17.07 -26.70
C ILE A 128 -5.09 17.78 -27.03
N ARG A 129 -5.05 18.86 -27.82
CA ARG A 129 -6.24 19.65 -28.17
C ARG A 129 -7.10 18.98 -29.25
N GLU A 130 -6.47 18.52 -30.32
CA GLU A 130 -7.14 18.06 -31.53
C GLU A 130 -7.16 16.54 -31.66
N GLY A 131 -6.33 15.84 -30.88
CA GLY A 131 -6.16 14.41 -30.95
C GLY A 131 -5.45 13.94 -32.21
N ILE A 132 -4.63 14.78 -32.81
CA ILE A 132 -3.87 14.45 -34.01
C ILE A 132 -2.42 14.19 -33.61
N GLY A 133 -1.99 12.94 -33.80
CA GLY A 133 -0.61 12.55 -33.52
C GLY A 133 0.39 13.22 -34.47
N LYS A 134 1.67 13.09 -34.17
CA LYS A 134 2.78 13.67 -34.95
C LYS A 134 2.80 13.23 -36.41
N ASP A 135 2.30 12.04 -36.71
CA ASP A 135 2.20 11.44 -38.05
C ASP A 135 0.93 11.88 -38.81
N GLY A 136 0.15 12.83 -38.24
CA GLY A 136 -1.10 13.33 -38.82
C GLY A 136 -2.29 12.38 -38.66
N ARG A 137 -2.12 11.24 -37.98
CA ARG A 137 -3.21 10.30 -37.71
C ARG A 137 -3.96 10.70 -36.45
N GLU A 138 -5.25 10.39 -36.39
CA GLU A 138 -6.03 10.54 -35.19
C GLU A 138 -5.55 9.59 -34.08
N LEU A 139 -5.44 10.11 -32.87
CA LEU A 139 -5.24 9.32 -31.67
C LEU A 139 -6.51 8.51 -31.36
N ASN A 140 -6.34 7.45 -30.55
CA ASN A 140 -7.45 6.64 -30.09
C ASN A 140 -8.54 7.54 -29.47
N TYR A 141 -9.81 7.29 -29.78
CA TYR A 141 -10.95 8.07 -29.30
C TYR A 141 -11.07 8.10 -27.76
N LEU A 142 -10.48 7.13 -27.06
CA LEU A 142 -10.41 7.11 -25.59
C LEU A 142 -9.52 8.21 -25.01
N MET A 143 -8.55 8.73 -25.79
CA MET A 143 -7.82 9.93 -25.40
C MET A 143 -8.70 11.16 -25.61
N PRO A 144 -9.13 11.86 -24.54
CA PRO A 144 -9.97 13.03 -24.67
C PRO A 144 -9.28 14.16 -25.45
N ARG A 145 -10.06 15.06 -26.01
CA ARG A 145 -9.62 16.32 -26.58
C ARG A 145 -9.85 17.38 -25.53
N PHE A 146 -8.81 18.12 -25.18
CA PHE A 146 -8.85 19.03 -24.05
C PHE A 146 -8.92 20.48 -24.51
N ASP A 147 -9.83 21.25 -23.92
CA ASP A 147 -9.89 22.70 -24.09
C ASP A 147 -8.90 23.35 -23.11
N LEU A 148 -7.75 23.71 -23.64
CA LEU A 148 -6.64 24.32 -22.91
C LEU A 148 -6.19 25.56 -23.64
N ASP A 149 -6.15 26.71 -22.96
CA ASP A 149 -5.50 27.91 -23.49
C ASP A 149 -3.97 27.72 -23.61
N ASP A 150 -3.28 28.69 -24.20
CA ASP A 150 -1.85 28.57 -24.45
C ASP A 150 -1.02 28.58 -23.16
N ALA A 151 -1.46 29.33 -22.12
CA ALA A 151 -0.76 29.41 -20.85
C ALA A 151 -0.88 28.11 -20.05
N SER A 152 -2.10 27.56 -19.98
CA SER A 152 -2.36 26.24 -19.35
C SER A 152 -1.64 25.11 -20.09
N MET A 153 -1.63 25.16 -21.43
CA MET A 153 -0.91 24.19 -22.25
C MET A 153 0.60 24.28 -21.99
N ALA A 154 1.18 25.48 -21.96
CA ALA A 154 2.60 25.66 -21.66
C ALA A 154 2.97 25.11 -20.28
N SER A 155 2.13 25.35 -19.27
CA SER A 155 2.30 24.81 -17.91
C SER A 155 2.26 23.27 -17.90
N LEU A 156 1.29 22.67 -18.59
CA LEU A 156 1.20 21.20 -18.69
C LEU A 156 2.43 20.61 -19.40
N LEU A 157 2.89 21.21 -20.50
CA LEU A 157 4.06 20.72 -21.24
C LEU A 157 5.36 20.87 -20.42
N ALA A 158 5.51 21.97 -19.65
CA ALA A 158 6.63 22.12 -18.73
C ALA A 158 6.66 21.01 -17.68
N TYR A 159 5.50 20.71 -17.07
CA TYR A 159 5.37 19.59 -16.14
C TYR A 159 5.72 18.23 -16.79
N LEU A 160 5.15 17.92 -17.96
CA LEU A 160 5.42 16.66 -18.67
C LEU A 160 6.90 16.49 -19.05
N ARG A 161 7.63 17.58 -19.35
CA ARG A 161 9.07 17.55 -19.61
C ARG A 161 9.89 17.13 -18.38
N GLY A 162 9.45 17.55 -17.19
CA GLY A 162 10.08 17.22 -15.91
C GLY A 162 9.58 15.91 -15.29
N LEU A 163 8.41 15.44 -15.71
CA LEU A 163 7.75 14.27 -15.11
C LEU A 163 8.64 13.03 -15.19
N SER A 164 8.89 12.43 -14.04
CA SER A 164 9.67 11.19 -13.89
C SER A 164 11.12 11.27 -14.42
N LYS A 165 11.70 12.46 -14.39
CA LYS A 165 13.07 12.70 -14.83
C LYS A 165 14.09 12.41 -13.72
N GLU A 166 13.75 12.73 -12.49
CA GLU A 166 14.65 12.59 -11.34
C GLU A 166 14.61 11.18 -10.78
N VAL A 167 15.78 10.70 -10.35
CA VAL A 167 15.92 9.42 -9.66
C VAL A 167 15.35 9.57 -8.26
N ALA A 168 14.55 8.60 -7.81
CA ALA A 168 13.95 8.65 -6.49
C ALA A 168 15.01 8.61 -5.36
N PRO A 169 14.78 9.30 -4.22
CA PRO A 169 15.62 9.16 -3.05
C PRO A 169 15.80 7.70 -2.65
N GLY A 170 17.00 7.33 -2.19
CA GLY A 170 17.33 5.94 -1.87
C GLY A 170 17.72 5.05 -3.05
N VAL A 171 17.84 5.63 -4.25
CA VAL A 171 18.34 4.95 -5.44
C VAL A 171 19.71 5.53 -5.80
N THR A 172 20.73 4.69 -5.79
CA THR A 172 22.10 5.05 -6.26
C THR A 172 22.42 4.30 -7.56
N ALA A 173 23.61 4.51 -8.09
CA ALA A 173 24.03 3.83 -9.33
C ALA A 173 24.08 2.29 -9.17
N ASP A 174 24.34 1.79 -7.97
CA ASP A 174 24.61 0.37 -7.69
C ASP A 174 23.75 -0.23 -6.57
N THR A 175 23.01 0.60 -5.82
CA THR A 175 22.30 0.19 -4.61
C THR A 175 20.89 0.79 -4.55
N LEU A 176 19.93 -0.03 -4.09
CA LEU A 176 18.60 0.37 -3.68
C LEU A 176 18.53 0.29 -2.15
N HIS A 177 18.17 1.38 -1.51
CA HIS A 177 18.03 1.48 -0.06
C HIS A 177 16.58 1.30 0.34
N PHE A 178 16.32 0.40 1.29
CA PHE A 178 15.00 0.13 1.85
C PHE A 178 15.06 0.28 3.37
N ALA A 179 13.96 0.71 3.98
CA ALA A 179 13.83 0.67 5.42
C ALA A 179 12.76 -0.34 5.86
N THR A 180 12.89 -0.83 7.09
CA THR A 180 11.80 -1.43 7.85
C THR A 180 11.60 -0.64 9.14
N ILE A 181 10.36 -0.38 9.51
CA ILE A 181 10.01 0.45 10.67
C ILE A 181 9.41 -0.43 11.76
N ILE A 182 9.88 -0.26 12.98
CA ILE A 182 9.45 -1.04 14.14
C ILE A 182 9.03 -0.10 15.27
N THR A 183 7.78 -0.26 15.75
CA THR A 183 7.27 0.52 16.87
C THR A 183 7.78 -0.01 18.21
N PRO A 184 7.88 0.82 19.27
CA PRO A 184 8.45 0.41 20.55
C PRO A 184 7.67 -0.71 21.27
N ASP A 185 6.38 -0.82 20.97
CA ASP A 185 5.45 -1.80 21.55
C ASP A 185 5.29 -3.08 20.70
N ALA A 186 6.12 -3.22 19.64
CA ALA A 186 6.11 -4.42 18.80
C ALA A 186 6.59 -5.65 19.58
N ASP A 187 5.95 -6.79 19.34
CA ASP A 187 6.31 -8.07 19.94
C ASP A 187 7.75 -8.47 19.58
N PRO A 188 8.63 -8.73 20.57
CA PRO A 188 10.04 -9.02 20.31
C PRO A 188 10.29 -10.31 19.54
N VAL A 189 9.41 -11.32 19.68
CA VAL A 189 9.51 -12.58 18.91
C VAL A 189 9.17 -12.33 17.45
N LYS A 190 8.08 -11.58 17.18
CA LYS A 190 7.70 -11.17 15.83
C LYS A 190 8.78 -10.29 15.20
N ARG A 191 9.39 -9.36 15.97
CA ARG A 191 10.49 -8.51 15.51
C ARG A 191 11.68 -9.34 15.04
N GLN A 192 12.16 -10.25 15.87
CA GLN A 192 13.30 -11.10 15.53
C GLN A 192 12.99 -11.99 14.31
N ALA A 193 11.79 -12.55 14.26
CA ALA A 193 11.34 -13.39 13.16
C ALA A 193 11.28 -12.64 11.83
N MET A 194 10.76 -11.41 11.82
CA MET A 194 10.69 -10.54 10.65
C MET A 194 12.09 -10.15 10.16
N LEU A 195 12.94 -9.67 11.05
CA LEU A 195 14.30 -9.23 10.70
C LEU A 195 15.14 -10.38 10.13
N ALA A 196 15.06 -11.57 10.71
CA ALA A 196 15.77 -12.74 10.20
C ALA A 196 15.38 -13.09 8.75
N VAL A 197 14.10 -12.93 8.37
CA VAL A 197 13.64 -13.10 6.99
C VAL A 197 14.18 -12.00 6.09
N LEU A 198 14.04 -10.73 6.49
CA LEU A 198 14.51 -9.58 5.70
C LEU A 198 16.01 -9.67 5.42
N GLU A 199 16.82 -9.82 6.45
CA GLU A 199 18.28 -9.89 6.35
C GLU A 199 18.72 -11.05 5.44
N ARG A 200 18.12 -12.23 5.63
CA ARG A 200 18.46 -13.39 4.82
C ARG A 200 18.04 -13.24 3.36
N PHE A 201 16.85 -12.69 3.12
CA PHE A 201 16.36 -12.47 1.75
C PHE A 201 17.23 -11.44 1.01
N PHE A 202 17.60 -10.36 1.67
CA PHE A 202 18.50 -9.32 1.11
C PHE A 202 19.90 -9.88 0.84
N ALA A 203 20.42 -10.72 1.74
CA ALA A 203 21.69 -11.42 1.51
C ALA A 203 21.62 -12.31 0.27
N ASP A 204 20.57 -13.15 0.14
CA ASP A 204 20.39 -14.01 -1.03
C ASP A 204 20.32 -13.22 -2.34
N LYS A 205 19.63 -12.08 -2.33
CA LYS A 205 19.58 -11.17 -3.49
C LYS A 205 20.96 -10.63 -3.86
N ASN A 206 21.71 -10.18 -2.87
CA ASN A 206 23.04 -9.64 -3.08
C ASN A 206 24.07 -10.69 -3.50
N ASP A 207 23.94 -11.92 -3.00
CA ASP A 207 24.80 -13.04 -3.40
C ASP A 207 24.52 -13.48 -4.85
N PHE A 208 23.26 -13.48 -5.27
CA PHE A 208 22.89 -13.73 -6.66
C PHE A 208 23.54 -12.69 -7.62
N ILE A 209 23.58 -11.42 -7.23
CA ILE A 209 24.24 -10.36 -7.99
C ILE A 209 25.75 -10.58 -8.07
N ARG A 210 26.39 -10.96 -6.94
CA ARG A 210 27.84 -11.25 -6.85
C ARG A 210 28.26 -12.49 -7.64
N GLY A 211 27.40 -13.49 -7.71
CA GLY A 211 27.65 -14.74 -8.40
C GLY A 211 27.88 -14.62 -9.91
N GLY A 212 27.88 -13.38 -10.44
CA GLY A 212 28.23 -13.09 -11.82
C GLY A 212 27.36 -13.90 -12.78
N ALA A 213 26.05 -13.93 -12.59
CA ALA A 213 25.16 -14.32 -13.66
C ALA A 213 25.48 -13.40 -14.84
N LYS A 214 26.44 -13.86 -15.67
CA LYS A 214 26.72 -13.19 -16.96
C LYS A 214 25.35 -13.04 -17.62
N PRO A 215 24.98 -11.84 -18.05
CA PRO A 215 23.75 -11.67 -18.81
C PRO A 215 23.74 -12.77 -19.86
N ILE A 216 22.70 -13.57 -19.91
CA ILE A 216 22.51 -14.51 -21.00
C ILE A 216 22.56 -13.61 -22.23
N GLN A 217 23.63 -13.72 -23.01
CA GLN A 217 23.76 -13.05 -24.29
C GLN A 217 22.66 -13.64 -25.18
N SER A 218 21.47 -13.12 -25.07
CA SER A 218 20.50 -13.24 -26.11
C SER A 218 20.94 -12.28 -27.21
N SER A 219 20.79 -12.67 -28.47
CA SER A 219 21.09 -11.89 -29.67
C SER A 219 20.32 -10.56 -29.77
N ARG A 220 19.56 -10.23 -28.78
CA ARG A 220 19.01 -8.92 -28.44
C ARG A 220 19.63 -8.57 -27.10
N GLU A 221 20.62 -7.72 -27.11
CA GLU A 221 21.24 -7.12 -25.94
C GLU A 221 20.22 -6.26 -25.15
N ILE A 222 19.21 -6.91 -24.59
CA ILE A 222 18.48 -6.36 -23.48
C ILE A 222 19.39 -6.60 -22.29
N VAL A 223 20.38 -5.72 -22.17
CA VAL A 223 21.29 -5.72 -21.06
C VAL A 223 20.46 -5.50 -19.82
N TYR A 224 20.44 -6.50 -18.95
CA TYR A 224 19.97 -6.35 -17.59
C TYR A 224 20.88 -5.36 -16.85
N ARG A 225 20.70 -4.06 -17.08
CA ARG A 225 21.37 -2.98 -16.34
C ARG A 225 20.89 -2.88 -14.88
N VAL A 226 20.18 -3.88 -14.36
CA VAL A 226 19.23 -3.66 -13.28
C VAL A 226 19.49 -4.51 -12.06
N THR A 227 20.69 -5.03 -11.88
CA THR A 227 20.99 -5.72 -10.63
C THR A 227 21.69 -4.78 -9.66
N ARG A 228 20.90 -3.88 -9.06
CA ARG A 228 21.37 -3.09 -7.93
C ARG A 228 21.32 -3.92 -6.67
N ARG A 229 22.30 -3.70 -5.79
CA ARG A 229 22.33 -4.30 -4.45
C ARG A 229 21.17 -3.76 -3.62
N TRP A 230 20.68 -4.55 -2.71
CA TRP A 230 19.66 -4.14 -1.76
C TRP A 230 20.30 -3.88 -0.41
N GLN A 231 20.06 -2.72 0.17
CA GLN A 231 20.48 -2.36 1.52
C GLN A 231 19.27 -2.14 2.40
N LEU A 232 19.25 -2.83 3.55
CA LEU A 232 18.21 -2.69 4.55
C LEU A 232 18.68 -1.73 5.65
N HIS A 233 17.82 -0.78 6.00
CA HIS A 233 17.92 0.07 7.18
C HIS A 233 16.84 -0.33 8.17
N VAL A 234 17.20 -0.54 9.43
CA VAL A 234 16.23 -0.85 10.48
C VAL A 234 15.97 0.41 11.30
N TRP A 235 14.76 0.92 11.22
CA TRP A 235 14.35 2.13 11.92
C TRP A 235 13.50 1.77 13.13
N ASP A 236 14.13 1.54 14.27
CA ASP A 236 13.45 1.39 15.55
C ASP A 236 12.98 2.76 16.05
N LEU A 237 11.69 2.88 16.32
CA LEU A 237 11.07 4.06 16.91
C LEU A 237 11.15 4.01 18.44
N ALA A 238 11.11 5.15 19.08
CA ALA A 238 11.17 5.26 20.53
C ALA A 238 10.14 6.25 21.08
N GLY A 239 9.75 6.06 22.34
CA GLY A 239 8.82 6.97 23.04
C GLY A 239 7.38 6.95 22.50
N ALA A 240 6.67 8.04 22.74
CA ALA A 240 5.24 8.15 22.44
C ALA A 240 4.98 8.35 20.94
N PRO A 241 3.83 7.87 20.42
CA PRO A 241 3.50 7.89 19.00
C PRO A 241 3.57 9.29 18.35
N GLU A 242 3.26 10.34 19.10
CA GLU A 242 3.26 11.73 18.63
C GLU A 242 4.67 12.19 18.19
N THR A 243 5.71 11.53 18.66
CA THR A 243 7.12 11.85 18.31
C THR A 243 7.63 11.10 17.09
N TRP A 244 6.94 10.05 16.64
CA TRP A 244 7.45 9.13 15.62
C TRP A 244 7.58 9.81 14.25
N GLY A 245 6.64 10.68 13.87
CA GLY A 245 6.72 11.40 12.60
C GLY A 245 8.01 12.23 12.46
N ALA A 246 8.41 12.93 13.52
CA ALA A 246 9.67 13.69 13.53
C ALA A 246 10.92 12.78 13.47
N GLN A 247 10.89 11.63 14.17
CA GLN A 247 11.99 10.64 14.11
C GLN A 247 12.14 10.08 12.69
N LEU A 248 11.02 9.73 12.03
CA LEU A 248 11.02 9.18 10.67
C LEU A 248 11.51 10.19 9.65
N LYS A 249 11.07 11.46 9.72
CA LYS A 249 11.57 12.54 8.85
C LYS A 249 13.07 12.75 9.00
N LYS A 250 13.57 12.72 10.24
CA LYS A 250 15.01 12.79 10.51
C LYS A 250 15.76 11.61 9.91
N ARG A 251 15.26 10.37 10.10
CA ARG A 251 15.86 9.17 9.51
C ARG A 251 15.90 9.23 7.99
N LEU A 252 14.79 9.65 7.36
CA LEU A 252 14.74 9.78 5.90
C LEU A 252 15.73 10.79 5.35
N ALA A 253 15.98 11.89 6.09
CA ALA A 253 16.97 12.90 5.70
C ALA A 253 18.42 12.38 5.84
N GLU A 254 18.72 11.58 6.88
CA GLU A 254 20.03 11.00 7.14
C GLU A 254 20.32 9.77 6.26
N GLU A 255 19.30 8.95 6.03
CA GLU A 255 19.38 7.69 5.30
C GLU A 255 18.23 7.63 4.27
N PRO A 256 18.33 8.32 3.12
CA PRO A 256 17.29 8.30 2.10
C PRO A 256 16.99 6.87 1.63
N VAL A 257 15.71 6.50 1.61
CA VAL A 257 15.27 5.16 1.19
C VAL A 257 14.29 5.25 0.03
N PHE A 258 14.30 4.23 -0.82
CA PHE A 258 13.38 4.11 -1.95
C PHE A 258 11.96 3.73 -1.49
N ALA A 259 11.88 2.77 -0.58
CA ALA A 259 10.63 2.31 0.01
C ALA A 259 10.84 1.76 1.43
N VAL A 260 9.77 1.75 2.22
CA VAL A 260 9.65 1.00 3.47
C VAL A 260 9.01 -0.35 3.18
N ILE A 261 9.55 -1.42 3.72
CA ILE A 261 9.11 -2.79 3.48
C ILE A 261 8.84 -3.52 4.79
N SER A 262 7.71 -4.18 4.89
CA SER A 262 7.39 -5.13 5.97
C SER A 262 7.59 -4.58 7.38
N GLY A 263 7.15 -3.40 7.74
CA GLY A 263 7.24 -2.88 9.11
C GLY A 263 6.51 -3.74 10.14
N LEU A 264 6.73 -3.48 11.41
CA LEU A 264 6.05 -4.15 12.52
C LEU A 264 5.52 -3.13 13.51
N GLY A 265 4.21 -3.11 13.72
CA GLY A 265 3.52 -2.23 14.66
C GLY A 265 2.82 -3.01 15.77
N GLY A 266 2.67 -2.32 16.90
CA GLY A 266 1.83 -2.75 18.02
C GLY A 266 0.43 -2.11 17.95
N ARG A 267 0.14 -1.18 18.88
CA ARG A 267 -1.20 -0.58 19.08
C ARG A 267 -1.61 0.41 17.99
N THR A 268 -0.67 1.13 17.41
CA THR A 268 -0.96 2.12 16.35
C THR A 268 0.10 2.11 15.28
N TRP A 269 -0.32 2.41 14.07
CA TRP A 269 0.54 2.61 12.90
C TRP A 269 0.31 3.98 12.25
N GLU A 270 -0.59 4.79 12.80
CA GLU A 270 -1.02 6.05 12.17
C GLU A 270 0.13 7.02 11.91
N PRO A 271 1.08 7.30 12.84
CA PRO A 271 2.17 8.22 12.54
C PRO A 271 3.10 7.73 11.43
N VAL A 272 3.28 6.40 11.29
CA VAL A 272 4.06 5.81 10.20
C VAL A 272 3.31 5.92 8.88
N HIS A 273 2.02 5.63 8.87
CA HIS A 273 1.16 5.78 7.71
C HIS A 273 1.19 7.23 7.16
N ARG A 274 0.98 8.22 8.04
CA ARG A 274 1.05 9.64 7.66
C ARG A 274 2.42 10.03 7.13
N PHE A 275 3.49 9.60 7.80
CA PHE A 275 4.85 9.82 7.30
C PHE A 275 5.02 9.28 5.87
N CYS A 276 4.57 8.06 5.60
CA CYS A 276 4.69 7.46 4.28
C CYS A 276 3.91 8.25 3.23
N GLN A 277 2.70 8.69 3.56
CA GLN A 277 1.88 9.51 2.66
C GLN A 277 2.48 10.90 2.44
N ASP A 278 2.84 11.62 3.51
CA ASP A 278 3.32 13.00 3.46
C ASP A 278 4.68 13.13 2.76
N GLU A 279 5.59 12.17 2.99
CA GLU A 279 6.93 12.15 2.39
C GLU A 279 6.98 11.37 1.06
N ALA A 280 5.83 10.95 0.54
CA ALA A 280 5.71 10.20 -0.71
C ALA A 280 6.65 8.96 -0.75
N VAL A 281 6.68 8.20 0.35
CA VAL A 281 7.48 6.97 0.48
C VAL A 281 6.58 5.76 0.42
N PRO A 282 6.71 4.85 -0.55
CA PRO A 282 6.00 3.58 -0.55
C PRO A 282 6.20 2.81 0.75
N CYS A 283 5.11 2.46 1.42
CA CYS A 283 5.12 1.65 2.64
C CYS A 283 4.40 0.33 2.37
N LEU A 284 5.18 -0.71 2.14
CA LEU A 284 4.71 -1.95 1.55
C LEU A 284 4.43 -3.00 2.61
N PHE A 285 3.14 -3.28 2.82
CA PHE A 285 2.63 -4.43 3.55
C PHE A 285 3.21 -4.62 4.95
N PRO A 286 3.08 -3.63 5.85
CA PRO A 286 3.52 -3.79 7.24
C PRO A 286 2.73 -4.89 7.96
N ASN A 287 3.39 -5.55 8.91
CA ASN A 287 2.76 -6.52 9.81
C ASN A 287 2.06 -5.77 10.95
N VAL A 288 0.86 -5.30 10.67
CA VAL A 288 -0.01 -4.58 11.61
C VAL A 288 -1.40 -5.19 11.61
N ASP A 289 -1.95 -5.40 12.79
CA ASP A 289 -3.30 -5.95 12.92
C ASP A 289 -4.38 -4.84 12.93
N LEU A 290 -3.97 -3.58 13.16
CA LEU A 290 -4.83 -2.39 13.09
C LEU A 290 -4.27 -1.38 12.05
N PRO A 291 -4.49 -1.57 10.75
CA PRO A 291 -4.04 -0.63 9.73
C PRO A 291 -4.88 0.66 9.73
N VAL A 292 -4.33 1.72 9.14
CA VAL A 292 -5.07 2.95 8.90
C VAL A 292 -5.93 2.78 7.65
N VAL A 293 -7.20 3.11 7.73
CA VAL A 293 -8.15 3.05 6.60
C VAL A 293 -8.39 4.48 6.12
N GLU A 294 -7.65 4.86 5.06
CA GLU A 294 -7.80 6.13 4.37
C GLU A 294 -7.83 5.86 2.86
N GLU A 295 -8.96 6.15 2.22
CA GLU A 295 -9.17 5.79 0.81
C GLU A 295 -8.46 6.72 -0.17
N THR A 296 -8.09 7.93 0.27
CA THR A 296 -7.44 8.93 -0.57
C THR A 296 -5.92 8.80 -0.64
N ASP A 297 -5.33 8.03 0.25
CA ASP A 297 -3.89 7.84 0.35
C ASP A 297 -3.34 6.94 -0.75
N PHE A 298 -2.09 7.17 -1.13
CA PHE A 298 -1.49 6.49 -2.28
C PHE A 298 -0.30 5.59 -1.92
N TYR A 299 0.57 6.02 -1.00
CA TYR A 299 1.83 5.32 -0.73
C TYR A 299 1.77 4.19 0.29
N PRO A 300 0.88 4.20 1.32
CA PRO A 300 0.74 3.06 2.21
C PRO A 300 -0.07 1.93 1.57
N MET A 301 0.48 0.71 1.57
CA MET A 301 -0.20 -0.52 1.13
C MET A 301 -0.27 -1.57 2.23
N TYR A 302 -1.39 -2.26 2.36
CA TYR A 302 -1.62 -3.29 3.36
C TYR A 302 -2.09 -4.59 2.73
N PHE A 303 -1.79 -5.71 3.38
CA PHE A 303 -2.38 -6.99 2.95
C PHE A 303 -3.88 -7.04 3.19
N SER A 304 -4.36 -6.55 4.33
CA SER A 304 -5.77 -6.63 4.74
C SER A 304 -6.13 -5.43 5.60
N LYS A 305 -7.42 -5.14 5.75
CA LYS A 305 -7.94 -4.19 6.76
C LYS A 305 -7.76 -4.71 8.20
N GLY A 306 -7.21 -5.89 8.41
CA GLY A 306 -6.94 -6.43 9.73
C GLY A 306 -8.19 -6.55 10.60
N VAL A 307 -8.10 -6.05 11.83
CA VAL A 307 -9.20 -6.11 12.81
C VAL A 307 -10.44 -5.33 12.34
N TRP A 308 -10.29 -4.29 11.52
CA TRP A 308 -11.45 -3.58 10.93
C TRP A 308 -12.32 -4.50 10.08
N LEU A 309 -11.71 -5.40 9.30
CA LEU A 309 -12.44 -6.39 8.52
C LEU A 309 -13.19 -7.39 9.41
N GLU A 310 -12.63 -7.72 10.57
CA GLU A 310 -13.32 -8.56 11.56
C GLU A 310 -14.51 -7.83 12.19
N VAL A 311 -14.39 -6.52 12.46
CA VAL A 311 -15.51 -5.68 12.92
C VAL A 311 -16.64 -5.68 11.88
N GLU A 312 -16.33 -5.43 10.61
CA GLU A 312 -17.32 -5.42 9.53
C GLU A 312 -18.04 -6.77 9.41
N LEU A 313 -17.30 -7.89 9.48
CA LEU A 313 -17.87 -9.23 9.41
C LEU A 313 -18.75 -9.59 10.61
N ILE A 314 -18.27 -9.28 11.83
CA ILE A 314 -19.04 -9.52 13.07
C ILE A 314 -20.30 -8.67 13.05
N ALA A 315 -20.23 -7.40 12.66
CA ALA A 315 -21.38 -6.52 12.51
C ALA A 315 -22.45 -7.11 11.56
N ALA A 316 -22.03 -7.61 10.39
CA ALA A 316 -22.94 -8.26 9.44
C ALA A 316 -23.64 -9.50 10.05
N ARG A 317 -22.92 -10.29 10.84
CA ARG A 317 -23.49 -11.45 11.54
C ARG A 317 -24.45 -11.06 12.66
N LEU A 318 -24.14 -10.03 13.41
CA LEU A 318 -25.03 -9.50 14.46
C LEU A 318 -26.31 -8.93 13.86
N ASP A 319 -26.24 -8.29 12.69
CA ASP A 319 -27.43 -7.81 11.98
C ASP A 319 -28.32 -8.98 11.51
N GLU A 320 -27.73 -10.05 11.01
CA GLU A 320 -28.44 -11.27 10.67
C GLU A 320 -29.13 -11.89 11.89
N GLN A 321 -28.41 -12.00 13.03
CA GLN A 321 -28.98 -12.51 14.29
C GLN A 321 -30.11 -11.63 14.84
N LYS A 322 -29.97 -10.30 14.73
CA LYS A 322 -31.04 -9.38 15.13
C LYS A 322 -32.33 -9.67 14.37
N ARG A 323 -32.23 -9.90 13.06
CA ARG A 323 -33.40 -10.20 12.20
C ARG A 323 -34.00 -11.58 12.45
N GLN A 324 -33.16 -12.61 12.71
CA GLN A 324 -33.60 -14.02 12.76
C GLN A 324 -33.89 -14.51 14.17
N ALA A 325 -33.09 -14.08 15.18
CA ALA A 325 -33.08 -14.64 16.52
C ALA A 325 -33.39 -13.63 17.62
N GLY A 326 -33.74 -12.40 17.28
CA GLY A 326 -34.12 -11.38 18.25
C GLY A 326 -32.99 -10.92 19.18
N LEU A 327 -31.79 -10.79 18.65
CA LEU A 327 -30.63 -10.20 19.34
C LEU A 327 -31.01 -8.84 19.96
N ARG A 328 -30.69 -8.64 21.24
CA ARG A 328 -31.04 -7.44 21.98
C ARG A 328 -29.84 -6.63 22.41
N ARG A 329 -28.76 -7.31 22.82
CA ARG A 329 -27.60 -6.68 23.44
C ARG A 329 -26.30 -7.30 22.95
N VAL A 330 -25.30 -6.44 22.71
CA VAL A 330 -23.92 -6.83 22.37
C VAL A 330 -23.01 -6.51 23.53
N VAL A 331 -22.42 -7.53 24.13
CA VAL A 331 -21.45 -7.41 25.21
C VAL A 331 -20.06 -7.56 24.63
N GLN A 332 -19.22 -6.55 24.76
CA GLN A 332 -17.88 -6.54 24.21
C GLN A 332 -16.84 -6.58 25.33
N VAL A 333 -15.87 -7.50 25.22
CA VAL A 333 -14.77 -7.67 26.18
C VAL A 333 -13.46 -7.38 25.51
N PHE A 334 -12.69 -6.45 26.05
CA PHE A 334 -11.40 -6.01 25.50
C PHE A 334 -10.49 -5.46 26.60
N ARG A 335 -9.19 -5.29 26.29
CA ARG A 335 -8.25 -4.58 27.16
C ARG A 335 -8.21 -3.10 26.84
N GLU A 336 -7.98 -2.28 27.89
CA GLU A 336 -7.73 -0.84 27.79
C GLU A 336 -6.41 -0.59 27.02
N ASP A 337 -6.34 0.50 26.26
CA ASP A 337 -5.16 0.91 25.48
C ASP A 337 -4.65 -0.15 24.50
N ASP A 338 -5.55 -0.92 23.89
CA ASP A 338 -5.21 -2.00 22.95
C ASP A 338 -5.98 -1.86 21.64
N ILE A 339 -5.55 -2.59 20.61
CA ILE A 339 -6.26 -2.66 19.32
C ILE A 339 -7.70 -3.16 19.48
N GLY A 340 -7.95 -4.01 20.49
CA GLY A 340 -9.28 -4.48 20.84
C GLY A 340 -10.23 -3.37 21.30
N GLU A 341 -9.73 -2.33 21.93
CA GLU A 341 -10.53 -1.16 22.29
C GLU A 341 -10.97 -0.36 21.06
N ALA A 342 -10.10 -0.22 20.07
CA ALA A 342 -10.44 0.42 18.81
C ALA A 342 -11.54 -0.36 18.06
N ALA A 343 -11.40 -1.69 18.00
CA ALA A 343 -12.40 -2.58 17.42
C ALA A 343 -13.75 -2.49 18.15
N ALA A 344 -13.72 -2.55 19.48
CA ALA A 344 -14.93 -2.43 20.31
C ALA A 344 -15.62 -1.07 20.12
N THR A 345 -14.85 -0.01 19.95
CA THR A 345 -15.38 1.33 19.69
C THR A 345 -16.06 1.42 18.33
N ALA A 346 -15.46 0.83 17.29
CA ALA A 346 -16.05 0.80 15.96
C ALA A 346 -17.34 -0.04 15.92
N LEU A 347 -17.32 -1.23 16.53
CA LEU A 347 -18.52 -2.07 16.61
C LEU A 347 -19.63 -1.42 17.44
N ASN A 348 -19.27 -0.64 18.47
CA ASN A 348 -20.24 0.09 19.29
C ASN A 348 -21.01 1.13 18.45
N ARG A 349 -20.30 1.91 17.63
CA ARG A 349 -20.94 2.89 16.72
C ARG A 349 -21.93 2.21 15.79
N TRP A 350 -21.51 1.11 15.15
CA TRP A 350 -22.40 0.34 14.29
C TRP A 350 -23.63 -0.18 15.07
N ALA A 351 -23.45 -0.71 16.28
CA ALA A 351 -24.55 -1.27 17.06
C ALA A 351 -25.55 -0.19 17.51
N GLU A 352 -25.09 1.01 17.85
CA GLU A 352 -25.91 2.18 18.14
C GLU A 352 -26.76 2.57 16.91
N ASP A 353 -26.16 2.67 15.73
CA ASP A 353 -26.85 2.95 14.47
C ASP A 353 -27.87 1.86 14.13
N ALA A 354 -27.56 0.61 14.47
CA ALA A 354 -28.45 -0.53 14.32
C ALA A 354 -29.54 -0.59 15.41
N GLY A 355 -29.55 0.29 16.40
CA GLY A 355 -30.51 0.30 17.52
C GLY A 355 -30.37 -0.89 18.48
N LEU A 356 -29.16 -1.42 18.65
CA LEU A 356 -28.81 -2.46 19.61
C LEU A 356 -28.24 -1.85 20.90
N GLN A 357 -28.51 -2.47 22.03
CA GLN A 357 -27.85 -2.10 23.26
C GLN A 357 -26.43 -2.65 23.30
N THR A 358 -25.48 -1.86 23.77
CA THR A 358 -24.09 -2.27 23.90
C THR A 358 -23.64 -2.20 25.36
N VAL A 359 -22.80 -3.16 25.76
CA VAL A 359 -22.12 -3.18 27.04
C VAL A 359 -20.64 -3.39 26.81
N ARG A 360 -19.84 -2.41 27.19
CA ARG A 360 -18.38 -2.47 27.09
C ARG A 360 -17.78 -2.92 28.43
N ARG A 361 -17.02 -4.00 28.42
CA ARG A 361 -16.37 -4.58 29.60
C ARG A 361 -14.86 -4.56 29.42
N VAL A 362 -14.23 -3.61 30.08
CA VAL A 362 -12.78 -3.40 30.01
C VAL A 362 -12.08 -4.32 31.00
N VAL A 363 -11.17 -5.15 30.49
CA VAL A 363 -10.32 -6.03 31.30
C VAL A 363 -9.08 -5.27 31.75
N ARG A 364 -8.92 -5.03 33.03
CA ARG A 364 -7.79 -4.34 33.64
C ARG A 364 -6.96 -5.30 34.48
N GLY A 365 -5.64 -5.13 34.39
CA GLY A 365 -4.67 -5.96 35.12
C GLY A 365 -4.46 -7.37 34.55
N PRO A 366 -3.42 -8.07 35.01
CA PRO A 366 -3.10 -9.42 34.58
C PRO A 366 -4.00 -10.49 35.23
N GLY A 367 -4.08 -11.65 34.58
CA GLY A 367 -4.69 -12.85 35.14
C GLY A 367 -6.13 -13.13 34.69
N GLY A 368 -6.64 -14.29 35.09
CA GLY A 368 -7.94 -14.82 34.66
C GLY A 368 -9.16 -14.31 35.45
N SER A 369 -9.00 -13.86 36.70
CA SER A 369 -10.13 -13.40 37.51
C SER A 369 -10.88 -12.20 36.92
N PRO A 370 -10.20 -11.16 36.38
CA PRO A 370 -10.89 -10.06 35.70
C PRO A 370 -11.62 -10.52 34.43
N LEU A 371 -11.07 -11.49 33.71
CA LEU A 371 -11.70 -12.07 32.53
C LEU A 371 -12.95 -12.87 32.88
N ALA A 372 -12.89 -13.70 33.92
CA ALA A 372 -14.05 -14.48 34.38
C ALA A 372 -15.23 -13.58 34.75
N ALA A 373 -14.96 -12.45 35.40
CA ALA A 373 -15.99 -11.45 35.70
C ALA A 373 -16.51 -10.75 34.44
N ALA A 374 -15.61 -10.45 33.49
CA ALA A 374 -15.96 -9.76 32.24
C ALA A 374 -16.83 -10.61 31.29
N VAL A 375 -16.68 -11.92 31.27
CA VAL A 375 -17.46 -12.84 30.43
C VAL A 375 -18.71 -13.42 31.16
N GLY A 376 -18.88 -13.14 32.44
CA GLY A 376 -20.06 -13.56 33.21
C GLY A 376 -21.28 -12.67 32.99
N ASP A 377 -22.40 -13.01 33.68
CA ASP A 377 -23.63 -12.21 33.69
C ASP A 377 -24.18 -11.86 32.28
N LEU A 378 -24.38 -12.91 31.49
CA LEU A 378 -24.98 -12.82 30.14
C LEU A 378 -26.42 -13.33 30.19
N HIS A 379 -27.31 -12.70 29.43
CA HIS A 379 -28.73 -13.05 29.36
C HIS A 379 -29.03 -13.74 28.04
N ALA A 380 -30.14 -14.46 28.02
CA ALA A 380 -30.63 -15.04 26.76
C ALA A 380 -30.90 -13.95 25.71
N GLY A 381 -30.34 -14.14 24.52
CA GLY A 381 -30.38 -13.15 23.43
C GLY A 381 -29.24 -12.12 23.44
N ASP A 382 -28.23 -12.31 24.27
CA ASP A 382 -26.97 -11.54 24.19
C ASP A 382 -26.03 -12.14 23.16
N ALA A 383 -25.23 -11.28 22.54
CA ALA A 383 -24.01 -11.68 21.82
C ALA A 383 -22.79 -11.21 22.61
N LEU A 384 -21.83 -12.11 22.82
CA LEU A 384 -20.54 -11.81 23.46
C LEU A 384 -19.47 -11.68 22.38
N VAL A 385 -18.81 -10.53 22.30
CA VAL A 385 -17.72 -10.30 21.37
C VAL A 385 -16.41 -10.16 22.12
N LEU A 386 -15.43 -10.99 21.79
CA LEU A 386 -14.13 -11.08 22.44
C LEU A 386 -13.05 -10.47 21.53
N TRP A 387 -12.59 -9.27 21.89
CA TRP A 387 -11.44 -8.59 21.33
C TRP A 387 -10.22 -8.84 22.22
N LEU A 388 -9.75 -10.09 22.25
CA LEU A 388 -8.75 -10.58 23.19
C LEU A 388 -7.56 -11.21 22.48
N HIS A 389 -6.36 -10.90 22.98
CA HIS A 389 -5.14 -11.54 22.52
C HIS A 389 -5.07 -13.01 22.96
N LYS A 390 -4.26 -13.80 22.26
CA LYS A 390 -4.04 -15.21 22.53
C LYS A 390 -3.74 -15.53 23.99
N ALA A 391 -2.98 -14.68 24.68
CA ALA A 391 -2.66 -14.85 26.09
C ALA A 391 -3.90 -14.74 27.00
N ASP A 392 -4.84 -13.85 26.66
CA ASP A 392 -6.08 -13.67 27.42
C ASP A 392 -7.09 -14.77 27.14
N VAL A 393 -7.17 -15.20 25.87
CA VAL A 393 -8.03 -16.33 25.49
C VAL A 393 -7.67 -17.60 26.27
N ALA A 394 -6.37 -17.81 26.54
CA ALA A 394 -5.90 -18.93 27.35
C ALA A 394 -6.36 -18.86 28.82
N LEU A 395 -6.75 -17.68 29.32
CA LEU A 395 -7.19 -17.44 30.69
C LEU A 395 -8.71 -17.40 30.84
N LEU A 396 -9.47 -17.65 29.79
CA LEU A 396 -10.92 -17.75 29.85
C LEU A 396 -11.35 -18.89 30.82
N PRO A 397 -12.47 -18.74 31.55
CA PRO A 397 -12.97 -19.77 32.44
C PRO A 397 -13.25 -21.08 31.67
N ALA A 398 -13.09 -22.22 32.34
CA ALA A 398 -13.32 -23.52 31.73
C ALA A 398 -14.74 -23.71 31.19
N LYS A 399 -15.74 -23.07 31.83
CA LYS A 399 -17.15 -23.11 31.44
C LYS A 399 -17.46 -21.94 30.48
N ALA A 400 -18.02 -22.25 29.31
CA ALA A 400 -18.54 -21.26 28.40
C ALA A 400 -19.89 -20.68 28.89
N PRO A 401 -20.31 -19.50 28.39
CA PRO A 401 -21.63 -18.97 28.66
C PRO A 401 -22.75 -19.89 28.12
N ASP A 402 -23.78 -20.14 28.93
CA ASP A 402 -24.84 -21.08 28.54
C ASP A 402 -25.86 -20.49 27.51
N ASN A 403 -25.99 -19.15 27.44
CA ASN A 403 -27.11 -18.50 26.75
C ASN A 403 -26.72 -17.39 25.77
N ALA A 404 -25.43 -17.31 25.37
CA ALA A 404 -24.96 -16.28 24.45
C ALA A 404 -24.21 -16.89 23.26
N VAL A 405 -24.38 -16.26 22.11
CA VAL A 405 -23.51 -16.53 20.97
C VAL A 405 -22.20 -15.78 21.17
N VAL A 406 -21.08 -16.45 20.93
CA VAL A 406 -19.76 -15.88 21.16
C VAL A 406 -19.09 -15.59 19.82
N TYR A 407 -18.58 -14.38 19.66
CA TYR A 407 -17.70 -13.97 18.56
C TYR A 407 -16.30 -13.70 19.08
N LEU A 408 -15.30 -14.16 18.33
CA LEU A 408 -13.89 -13.98 18.66
C LEU A 408 -13.15 -13.34 17.47
N SER A 409 -12.32 -12.33 17.77
CA SER A 409 -11.32 -11.86 16.81
C SER A 409 -10.30 -12.97 16.53
N GLY A 410 -10.22 -13.42 15.30
CA GLY A 410 -9.26 -14.45 14.90
C GLY A 410 -7.83 -13.95 14.92
N LEU A 411 -7.57 -12.73 14.41
CA LEU A 411 -6.23 -12.13 14.39
C LEU A 411 -5.65 -11.97 15.79
N MET A 412 -6.43 -11.38 16.70
CA MET A 412 -5.98 -11.20 18.08
C MET A 412 -5.91 -12.53 18.83
N GLY A 413 -6.91 -13.41 18.65
CA GLY A 413 -7.01 -14.69 19.32
C GLY A 413 -6.00 -15.74 18.85
N GLY A 414 -5.33 -15.55 17.71
CA GLY A 414 -4.30 -16.45 17.19
C GLY A 414 -4.78 -17.43 16.12
N LEU A 415 -5.87 -17.13 15.43
CA LEU A 415 -6.46 -17.91 14.33
C LEU A 415 -6.74 -19.37 14.75
N GLU A 416 -6.43 -20.35 13.90
CA GLU A 416 -6.59 -21.79 14.22
C GLU A 416 -5.78 -22.26 15.44
N SER A 417 -4.75 -21.53 15.84
CA SER A 417 -3.90 -21.84 17.00
C SER A 417 -4.38 -21.18 18.30
N THR A 418 -5.59 -20.61 18.29
CA THR A 418 -6.16 -19.99 19.48
C THR A 418 -6.30 -21.00 20.64
N PRO A 419 -5.87 -20.68 21.86
CA PRO A 419 -5.96 -21.56 23.02
C PRO A 419 -7.35 -21.53 23.69
N LEU A 420 -8.41 -21.45 22.87
CA LEU A 420 -9.78 -21.42 23.35
C LEU A 420 -10.12 -22.69 24.11
N PRO A 421 -10.64 -22.62 25.37
CA PRO A 421 -11.01 -23.79 26.14
C PRO A 421 -12.05 -24.67 25.41
N ALA A 422 -12.00 -25.97 25.62
CA ALA A 422 -12.82 -26.94 24.90
C ALA A 422 -14.34 -26.65 24.93
N ALA A 423 -14.85 -26.20 26.09
CA ALA A 423 -16.27 -25.88 26.24
C ALA A 423 -16.71 -24.61 25.44
N TRP A 424 -15.77 -23.74 25.10
CA TRP A 424 -16.07 -22.50 24.34
C TRP A 424 -16.14 -22.77 22.82
N ARG A 425 -15.41 -23.74 22.32
CA ARG A 425 -15.28 -23.98 20.87
C ARG A 425 -16.62 -24.24 20.16
N PRO A 426 -17.56 -25.02 20.74
CA PRO A 426 -18.85 -25.27 20.09
C PRO A 426 -19.75 -24.04 19.96
N VAL A 427 -19.57 -23.03 20.84
CA VAL A 427 -20.40 -21.82 20.92
C VAL A 427 -19.72 -20.59 20.32
N THR A 428 -18.47 -20.71 19.84
CA THR A 428 -17.69 -19.59 19.35
C THR A 428 -17.64 -19.56 17.82
N HIS A 429 -18.04 -18.43 17.27
CA HIS A 429 -17.82 -18.03 15.88
C HIS A 429 -16.60 -17.12 15.83
N MET A 430 -15.64 -17.42 14.98
CA MET A 430 -14.40 -16.66 14.89
C MET A 430 -14.31 -15.95 13.54
N ALA A 431 -14.10 -14.64 13.55
CA ALA A 431 -13.76 -13.90 12.34
C ALA A 431 -12.35 -14.29 11.87
N HIS A 432 -12.20 -14.66 10.62
CA HIS A 432 -10.97 -15.27 10.09
C HIS A 432 -10.60 -14.62 8.76
N PRO A 433 -9.86 -13.48 8.76
CA PRO A 433 -9.59 -12.67 7.57
C PRO A 433 -8.41 -13.20 6.74
N VAL A 434 -8.14 -14.50 6.82
CA VAL A 434 -7.15 -15.22 6.04
C VAL A 434 -7.75 -16.51 5.50
N ASP A 435 -7.06 -17.18 4.59
CA ASP A 435 -7.54 -18.43 4.02
C ASP A 435 -7.49 -19.58 5.03
N LEU A 436 -8.33 -20.57 4.83
CA LEU A 436 -8.37 -21.76 5.70
C LEU A 436 -7.06 -22.56 5.61
N PRO A 437 -6.60 -23.18 6.70
CA PRO A 437 -5.33 -23.91 6.73
C PRO A 437 -5.18 -24.95 5.61
N GLU A 438 -6.23 -25.70 5.31
CA GLU A 438 -6.23 -26.70 4.25
C GLU A 438 -6.09 -26.08 2.86
N GLN A 439 -6.73 -24.94 2.62
CA GLN A 439 -6.74 -24.26 1.32
C GLN A 439 -5.41 -23.54 1.06
N ARG A 440 -4.81 -22.93 2.10
CA ARG A 440 -3.54 -22.22 1.95
C ARG A 440 -2.30 -23.15 1.99
N ARG A 441 -2.45 -24.43 2.32
CA ARG A 441 -1.35 -25.39 2.53
C ARG A 441 -0.33 -25.37 1.39
N PHE A 442 -0.78 -25.39 0.15
CA PHE A 442 0.14 -25.35 -1.00
C PHE A 442 0.96 -24.05 -1.04
N ARG A 443 0.32 -22.92 -0.84
CA ARG A 443 0.98 -21.60 -0.87
C ARG A 443 1.98 -21.43 0.27
N MET A 444 1.68 -22.00 1.43
CA MET A 444 2.56 -21.95 2.61
C MET A 444 3.81 -22.82 2.46
N ASN A 445 3.82 -23.80 1.57
CA ASN A 445 5.03 -24.61 1.29
C ASN A 445 6.19 -23.74 0.77
N PHE A 446 5.93 -22.61 0.12
CA PHE A 446 6.97 -21.71 -0.40
C PHE A 446 7.72 -20.98 0.71
N PRO A 447 7.05 -20.15 1.57
CA PRO A 447 7.76 -19.50 2.65
C PRO A 447 8.35 -20.49 3.66
N LEU A 448 7.61 -21.52 4.08
CA LEU A 448 8.09 -22.50 5.05
C LEU A 448 9.25 -23.35 4.50
N GLY A 449 9.19 -23.74 3.22
CA GLY A 449 10.27 -24.43 2.55
C GLY A 449 11.54 -23.58 2.45
N TRP A 450 11.39 -22.30 2.13
CA TRP A 450 12.52 -21.37 2.11
C TRP A 450 13.13 -21.17 3.50
N LEU A 451 12.30 -20.96 4.55
CA LEU A 451 12.78 -20.88 5.95
C LEU A 451 13.58 -22.13 6.34
N LYS A 452 13.07 -23.31 6.00
CA LYS A 452 13.75 -24.58 6.26
C LYS A 452 15.12 -24.68 5.56
N VAL A 453 15.18 -24.33 4.26
CA VAL A 453 16.42 -24.32 3.48
C VAL A 453 17.44 -23.32 4.06
N LYS A 454 16.96 -22.18 4.55
CA LYS A 454 17.80 -21.15 5.17
C LYS A 454 18.10 -21.40 6.65
N GLN A 455 17.62 -22.49 7.21
CA GLN A 455 17.80 -22.86 8.63
C GLN A 455 17.26 -21.79 9.60
N LEU A 456 16.20 -21.09 9.21
CA LEU A 456 15.49 -20.13 10.05
C LEU A 456 14.37 -20.84 10.82
N PRO A 457 14.30 -20.71 12.16
CA PRO A 457 13.23 -21.31 12.94
C PRO A 457 11.90 -20.60 12.66
N VAL A 458 10.81 -21.36 12.64
CA VAL A 458 9.45 -20.81 12.54
C VAL A 458 8.99 -20.45 13.95
N THR A 459 9.05 -19.17 14.30
CA THR A 459 8.67 -18.63 15.62
C THR A 459 7.45 -17.72 15.57
N ALA A 460 7.22 -17.06 14.43
CA ALA A 460 6.07 -16.21 14.15
C ALA A 460 5.63 -16.42 12.69
N GLU A 461 4.99 -17.59 12.42
CA GLU A 461 4.74 -18.10 11.07
C GLU A 461 4.10 -17.07 10.14
N ARG A 462 3.00 -16.39 10.55
CA ARG A 462 2.33 -15.39 9.72
C ARG A 462 3.26 -14.23 9.37
N VAL A 463 3.93 -13.65 10.36
CA VAL A 463 4.85 -12.53 10.15
C VAL A 463 6.00 -12.93 9.21
N GLN A 464 6.56 -14.13 9.39
CA GLN A 464 7.64 -14.64 8.53
C GLN A 464 7.16 -14.88 7.09
N ALA A 465 5.97 -15.48 6.95
CA ALA A 465 5.38 -15.73 5.64
C ALA A 465 5.00 -14.44 4.90
N ASP A 466 4.40 -13.48 5.60
CA ASP A 466 4.03 -12.17 5.04
C ASP A 466 5.28 -11.36 4.67
N THR A 467 6.33 -11.39 5.50
CA THR A 467 7.61 -10.75 5.19
C THR A 467 8.30 -11.39 3.97
N TYR A 468 8.31 -12.73 3.88
CA TYR A 468 8.82 -13.42 2.69
C TYR A 468 8.01 -13.06 1.44
N LEU A 469 6.69 -13.00 1.57
CA LEU A 469 5.79 -12.65 0.48
C LEU A 469 6.05 -11.24 -0.04
N VAL A 470 6.18 -10.23 0.83
CA VAL A 470 6.44 -8.85 0.41
C VAL A 470 7.82 -8.70 -0.23
N CYS A 471 8.84 -9.41 0.26
CA CYS A 471 10.15 -9.46 -0.39
C CYS A 471 10.07 -10.02 -1.82
N GLY A 472 9.28 -11.07 -2.01
CA GLY A 472 9.03 -11.65 -3.33
C GLY A 472 8.26 -10.70 -4.25
N ILE A 473 7.23 -10.04 -3.75
CA ILE A 473 6.44 -9.02 -4.46
C ILE A 473 7.34 -7.87 -4.91
N LEU A 474 8.13 -7.30 -3.99
CA LEU A 474 9.08 -6.24 -4.29
C LEU A 474 10.09 -6.66 -5.36
N SER A 475 10.65 -7.87 -5.22
CA SER A 475 11.63 -8.40 -6.19
C SER A 475 11.06 -8.51 -7.61
N GLU A 476 9.82 -8.93 -7.74
CA GLU A 476 9.12 -9.05 -9.02
C GLU A 476 8.81 -7.66 -9.60
N ALA A 477 8.27 -6.74 -8.78
CA ALA A 477 7.99 -5.37 -9.19
C ALA A 477 9.25 -4.64 -9.69
N LEU A 478 10.35 -4.72 -8.95
CA LEU A 478 11.63 -4.12 -9.35
C LEU A 478 12.19 -4.75 -10.63
N GLY A 479 11.99 -6.04 -10.84
CA GLY A 479 12.35 -6.71 -12.09
C GLY A 479 11.59 -6.17 -13.29
N ASP A 480 10.34 -5.77 -13.11
CA ASP A 480 9.50 -5.19 -14.16
C ASP A 480 9.78 -3.69 -14.40
N MET A 481 10.29 -2.98 -13.38
CA MET A 481 10.64 -1.56 -13.49
C MET A 481 11.92 -1.29 -14.30
N LEU A 482 12.75 -2.29 -14.47
CA LEU A 482 14.08 -2.20 -15.09
C LEU A 482 14.97 -1.15 -14.39
N ASP A 483 15.16 0.04 -14.97
CA ASP A 483 15.93 1.15 -14.40
C ASP A 483 15.09 2.40 -14.09
N SER A 484 13.78 2.32 -14.27
CA SER A 484 12.83 3.41 -13.97
C SER A 484 12.39 3.38 -12.50
N PHE A 485 13.34 3.50 -11.57
CA PHE A 485 13.08 3.43 -10.13
C PHE A 485 12.45 4.73 -9.60
N LEU A 486 11.14 4.84 -9.82
CA LEU A 486 10.29 5.92 -9.34
C LEU A 486 9.32 5.36 -8.29
N ARG A 487 9.08 6.10 -7.21
CA ARG A 487 8.17 5.65 -6.14
C ARG A 487 6.74 5.49 -6.62
N ASP A 488 6.23 6.45 -7.40
CA ASP A 488 4.89 6.36 -8.01
C ASP A 488 4.77 5.13 -8.91
N TYR A 489 5.83 4.84 -9.69
CA TYR A 489 5.83 3.71 -10.59
C TYR A 489 5.88 2.36 -9.86
N LEU A 490 6.57 2.28 -8.71
CA LEU A 490 6.56 1.08 -7.88
C LEU A 490 5.13 0.74 -7.42
N GLU A 491 4.39 1.74 -6.92
CA GLU A 491 2.99 1.58 -6.50
C GLU A 491 2.11 1.08 -7.67
N GLU A 492 2.27 1.69 -8.83
CA GLU A 492 1.54 1.32 -10.05
C GLU A 492 1.85 -0.09 -10.52
N ARG A 493 3.11 -0.52 -10.39
CA ARG A 493 3.52 -1.90 -10.72
C ARG A 493 2.89 -2.90 -9.78
N LEU A 494 2.86 -2.59 -8.48
CA LEU A 494 2.23 -3.43 -7.47
C LEU A 494 0.72 -3.58 -7.73
N GLU A 495 0.02 -2.51 -8.07
CA GLU A 495 -1.40 -2.56 -8.44
C GLU A 495 -1.67 -3.51 -9.61
N ASP A 496 -0.83 -3.46 -10.66
CA ASP A 496 -1.03 -4.25 -11.86
C ASP A 496 -0.67 -5.74 -11.67
N MET A 497 0.34 -6.05 -10.85
CA MET A 497 0.88 -7.41 -10.76
C MET A 497 0.18 -8.28 -9.71
N LEU A 498 -0.31 -7.69 -8.61
CA LEU A 498 -0.82 -8.47 -7.48
C LEU A 498 -2.00 -9.38 -7.86
N SER A 499 -2.90 -8.91 -8.72
CA SER A 499 -4.06 -9.68 -9.15
C SER A 499 -3.74 -10.95 -9.95
N ARG A 500 -2.51 -11.04 -10.50
CA ARG A 500 -2.03 -12.18 -11.29
C ARG A 500 -1.19 -13.16 -10.48
N ARG A 501 -0.89 -12.82 -9.23
CA ARG A 501 -0.01 -13.61 -8.38
C ARG A 501 -0.72 -14.85 -7.84
N VAL A 502 -0.07 -16.01 -7.97
CA VAL A 502 -0.58 -17.31 -7.50
C VAL A 502 -0.14 -17.58 -6.06
N ILE A 503 1.10 -17.20 -5.71
CA ILE A 503 1.65 -17.43 -4.37
C ILE A 503 1.32 -16.23 -3.49
N THR A 504 0.35 -16.39 -2.62
CA THR A 504 -0.25 -15.32 -1.80
C THR A 504 -0.17 -15.59 -0.29
N GLY A 505 0.57 -16.63 0.14
CA GLY A 505 0.76 -16.95 1.56
C GLY A 505 -0.56 -17.24 2.27
N TYR A 506 -0.85 -16.44 3.28
CA TYR A 506 -2.05 -16.55 4.11
C TYR A 506 -3.36 -16.16 3.40
N TYR A 507 -3.30 -15.47 2.27
CA TYR A 507 -4.48 -14.88 1.63
C TYR A 507 -4.96 -15.74 0.45
N PRO A 508 -6.29 -15.91 0.26
CA PRO A 508 -6.80 -16.70 -0.87
C PRO A 508 -6.48 -16.03 -2.20
N ARG A 509 -6.54 -14.72 -2.22
CA ARG A 509 -6.26 -13.88 -3.39
C ARG A 509 -5.76 -12.51 -2.95
N LEU A 510 -4.83 -11.95 -3.70
CA LEU A 510 -4.42 -10.55 -3.59
C LEU A 510 -4.85 -9.81 -4.86
N GLY A 511 -5.18 -8.55 -4.72
CA GLY A 511 -5.49 -7.69 -5.84
C GLY A 511 -5.74 -6.27 -5.40
N LEU A 512 -5.18 -5.33 -6.15
CA LEU A 512 -5.41 -3.90 -5.96
C LEU A 512 -6.00 -3.34 -7.25
N GLY A 513 -7.13 -2.65 -7.11
CA GLY A 513 -7.58 -1.73 -8.13
C GLY A 513 -6.91 -0.37 -7.93
N ARG A 514 -7.06 0.52 -8.91
CA ARG A 514 -6.57 1.89 -8.79
C ARG A 514 -7.18 2.56 -7.56
N GLY A 515 -6.34 3.16 -6.74
CA GLY A 515 -6.76 3.83 -5.50
C GLY A 515 -7.12 2.88 -4.34
N GLN A 516 -7.00 1.57 -4.52
CA GLN A 516 -7.18 0.61 -3.43
C GLN A 516 -5.87 0.33 -2.71
N ARG A 517 -5.92 0.28 -1.37
CA ARG A 517 -4.70 0.12 -0.54
C ARG A 517 -4.68 -1.18 0.25
N PHE A 518 -5.74 -1.99 0.19
CA PHE A 518 -5.85 -3.30 0.84
C PHE A 518 -5.94 -4.40 -0.22
N ALA A 519 -4.95 -5.28 -0.23
CA ALA A 519 -4.81 -6.29 -1.29
C ALA A 519 -5.75 -7.50 -1.09
N SER A 520 -6.04 -7.91 0.14
CA SER A 520 -7.02 -8.92 0.52
C SER A 520 -8.22 -8.23 1.17
N LYS A 521 -9.44 -8.53 0.72
CA LYS A 521 -10.63 -7.73 1.03
C LYS A 521 -11.71 -8.47 1.79
N GLY A 522 -11.60 -9.77 1.93
CA GLY A 522 -12.65 -10.59 2.51
C GLY A 522 -12.18 -11.37 3.74
N SER A 523 -13.10 -12.12 4.29
CA SER A 523 -12.94 -12.89 5.51
C SER A 523 -13.91 -14.07 5.52
N TYR A 524 -13.61 -15.12 6.29
CA TYR A 524 -14.54 -16.16 6.66
C TYR A 524 -15.07 -15.91 8.07
N MET A 525 -16.34 -16.27 8.31
CA MET A 525 -16.77 -16.66 9.66
C MET A 525 -16.52 -18.16 9.78
N VAL A 526 -15.85 -18.58 10.84
CA VAL A 526 -15.50 -19.98 11.05
C VAL A 526 -15.88 -20.46 12.44
N ARG A 527 -16.06 -21.78 12.59
CA ARG A 527 -16.18 -22.45 13.89
C ARG A 527 -15.21 -23.62 13.98
N PHE A 528 -14.93 -24.09 15.18
CA PHE A 528 -14.17 -25.32 15.36
C PHE A 528 -14.98 -26.54 14.95
N ALA A 529 -14.34 -27.47 14.26
CA ALA A 529 -14.96 -28.75 13.86
C ALA A 529 -15.26 -29.65 15.05
N ASP A 530 -14.45 -29.56 16.07
CA ASP A 530 -14.52 -30.35 17.30
C ASP A 530 -13.98 -29.59 18.52
N PRO A 531 -14.33 -30.01 19.75
CA PRO A 531 -13.91 -29.31 20.97
C PRO A 531 -12.41 -29.34 21.28
N THR A 532 -11.64 -30.24 20.68
CA THR A 532 -10.23 -30.48 21.02
C THR A 532 -9.25 -30.21 19.89
N GLY A 533 -9.72 -30.25 18.64
CA GLY A 533 -8.89 -30.06 17.45
C GLY A 533 -8.68 -28.61 17.06
N THR A 534 -7.81 -28.38 16.10
CA THR A 534 -7.54 -27.06 15.51
C THR A 534 -8.21 -26.87 14.15
N ARG A 535 -8.97 -27.87 13.69
CA ARG A 535 -9.65 -27.83 12.41
C ARG A 535 -10.79 -26.83 12.44
N LEU A 536 -10.83 -25.94 11.43
CA LEU A 536 -11.85 -24.92 11.26
C LEU A 536 -12.83 -25.32 10.15
N LEU A 537 -14.09 -24.99 10.34
CA LEU A 537 -15.15 -25.10 9.33
C LEU A 537 -15.67 -23.68 9.03
N ALA A 538 -15.71 -23.35 7.74
CA ALA A 538 -16.32 -22.10 7.31
C ALA A 538 -17.85 -22.16 7.46
N GLU A 539 -18.43 -21.03 7.90
CA GLU A 539 -19.87 -20.81 7.98
C GLU A 539 -20.33 -19.95 6.81
N GLY A 540 -20.18 -20.48 5.62
CA GLY A 540 -20.45 -19.80 4.36
C GLY A 540 -19.17 -19.56 3.55
N ASP A 541 -19.35 -18.80 2.46
CA ASP A 541 -18.27 -18.48 1.53
C ASP A 541 -17.37 -17.35 2.03
N TRP A 542 -16.25 -17.16 1.33
CA TRP A 542 -15.40 -15.96 1.50
C TRP A 542 -16.23 -14.71 1.23
N THR A 543 -16.45 -13.91 2.25
CA THR A 543 -17.29 -12.70 2.18
C THR A 543 -16.42 -11.44 2.17
N ILE A 544 -16.78 -10.50 1.32
CA ILE A 544 -16.28 -9.12 1.34
C ILE A 544 -17.40 -8.29 1.98
N PRO A 545 -17.24 -7.86 3.23
CA PRO A 545 -18.26 -7.10 3.96
C PRO A 545 -18.57 -5.74 3.34
#